data_b3739831f0c77ba8dacecef59c7075fb
#
_entry.id   b3739831f0c77ba8dacecef59c7075fb
#
_cell.length_a   1.000
_cell.length_b   1.000
_cell.length_c   1.000
_cell.angle_alpha   90.00
_cell.angle_beta   90.00
_cell.angle_gamma   90.00
#
_symmetry.space_group_name_H-M   'P 1'
#
loop_
_entity.id
_entity.type
_entity.pdbx_description
1 polymer ?
#
loop_
_entity_poly.entity_id
_entity_poly.type
_entity_poly.pdbx_seq_one_letter_code
_entity_poly.pdbx_strand_id
1 'polypeptide(L)'
;MRYPAPDVARGFMLLFIALANVPFWTAVTHVSAPSDAVDTAWLWVRSLLIDSRAYPLFAMLFGFGLVTMVNRRIASGASSYLSSLPGVEAGREPTSQEAAWAREQATVDARRLVRRRGLWMILFGAVHALLFSGDIIGPYGLVAVIFAGWIARKHWKRAVAFCAVVVVAGAVTFLNMGSFLASQGAASATDAHQGAGASTDTVL
;
A
#
# COMPACT_ATOMS: atom_id res chain seq x y z
N MET A 1 14.74 -22.94 5.61
CA MET A 1 14.67 -22.78 4.13
C MET A 1 14.02 -21.46 3.80
N ARG A 2 14.52 -20.74 2.81
CA ARG A 2 13.91 -19.48 2.30
C ARG A 2 13.08 -19.86 1.07
N TYR A 3 11.78 -19.58 1.11
CA TYR A 3 10.91 -19.78 -0.04
C TYR A 3 11.10 -18.62 -1.04
N PRO A 4 11.56 -18.86 -2.27
CA PRO A 4 11.79 -17.80 -3.25
C PRO A 4 10.49 -17.24 -3.85
N ALA A 5 9.40 -17.99 -3.82
CA ALA A 5 8.14 -17.62 -4.46
C ALA A 5 7.61 -16.22 -4.11
N PRO A 6 7.60 -15.76 -2.84
CA PRO A 6 7.14 -14.40 -2.53
C PRO A 6 8.05 -13.30 -3.08
N ASP A 7 9.35 -13.56 -3.20
CA ASP A 7 10.29 -12.57 -3.72
C ASP A 7 10.16 -12.46 -5.25
N VAL A 8 9.96 -13.58 -5.94
CA VAL A 8 9.65 -13.63 -7.38
C VAL A 8 8.31 -12.94 -7.66
N ALA A 9 7.27 -13.25 -6.89
CA ALA A 9 5.96 -12.60 -7.04
C ALA A 9 6.04 -11.08 -6.87
N ARG A 10 6.84 -10.56 -5.92
CA ARG A 10 7.08 -9.12 -5.79
C ARG A 10 7.74 -8.52 -7.03
N GLY A 11 8.73 -9.22 -7.60
CA GLY A 11 9.37 -8.77 -8.84
C GLY A 11 8.37 -8.62 -9.99
N PHE A 12 7.48 -9.61 -10.18
CA PHE A 12 6.40 -9.51 -11.17
C PHE A 12 5.43 -8.37 -10.87
N MET A 13 5.06 -8.15 -9.61
CA MET A 13 4.16 -7.05 -9.26
C MET A 13 4.79 -5.68 -9.51
N LEU A 14 6.09 -5.51 -9.28
CA LEU A 14 6.80 -4.28 -9.63
C LEU A 14 6.80 -4.04 -11.15
N LEU A 15 7.01 -5.09 -11.95
CA LEU A 15 6.90 -4.99 -13.40
C LEU A 15 5.48 -4.58 -13.83
N PHE A 16 4.45 -5.21 -13.24
CA PHE A 16 3.05 -4.87 -13.55
C PHE A 16 2.68 -3.44 -13.13
N ILE A 17 3.19 -2.97 -12.00
CA ILE A 17 3.03 -1.57 -11.56
C ILE A 17 3.70 -0.61 -12.55
N ALA A 18 4.90 -0.94 -13.03
CA ALA A 18 5.57 -0.13 -14.06
C ALA A 18 4.75 -0.08 -15.35
N LEU A 19 4.22 -1.22 -15.82
CA LEU A 19 3.35 -1.28 -17.00
C LEU A 19 2.01 -0.55 -16.79
N ALA A 20 1.42 -0.60 -15.59
CA ALA A 20 0.20 0.14 -15.25
C ALA A 20 0.42 1.67 -15.33
N ASN A 21 1.63 2.14 -15.07
CA ASN A 21 1.97 3.56 -15.09
C ASN A 21 2.40 4.10 -16.47
N VAL A 22 2.57 3.24 -17.48
CA VAL A 22 2.91 3.67 -18.85
C VAL A 22 1.98 4.76 -19.39
N PRO A 23 0.63 4.71 -19.22
CA PRO A 23 -0.26 5.75 -19.73
C PRO A 23 -0.01 7.13 -19.11
N PHE A 24 0.44 7.20 -17.87
CA PHE A 24 0.81 8.48 -17.27
C PHE A 24 1.93 9.17 -18.09
N TRP A 25 2.96 8.41 -18.44
CA TRP A 25 4.08 8.93 -19.22
C TRP A 25 3.70 9.25 -20.66
N THR A 26 2.88 8.41 -21.31
CA THR A 26 2.40 8.68 -22.68
C THR A 26 1.50 9.91 -22.74
N ALA A 27 0.67 10.15 -21.71
CA ALA A 27 -0.15 11.35 -21.62
C ALA A 27 0.72 12.63 -21.47
N VAL A 28 1.78 12.58 -20.67
CA VAL A 28 2.71 13.70 -20.50
C VAL A 28 3.53 13.98 -21.76
N THR A 29 3.88 12.96 -22.53
CA THR A 29 4.69 13.07 -23.76
C THR A 29 3.84 13.28 -25.02
N HIS A 30 2.52 13.43 -24.90
CA HIS A 30 1.58 13.62 -26.02
C HIS A 30 1.70 12.56 -27.12
N VAL A 31 2.01 11.31 -26.75
CA VAL A 31 2.00 10.17 -27.67
C VAL A 31 0.57 9.92 -28.12
N SER A 32 0.37 9.70 -29.42
CA SER A 32 -0.94 9.47 -30.03
C SER A 32 -1.70 8.32 -29.38
N ALA A 33 -3.03 8.42 -29.37
CA ALA A 33 -3.88 7.34 -28.92
C ALA A 33 -3.66 6.05 -29.73
N PRO A 34 -3.90 4.86 -29.14
CA PRO A 34 -3.82 3.58 -29.86
C PRO A 34 -4.64 3.63 -31.14
N SER A 35 -4.05 3.21 -32.25
CA SER A 35 -4.67 3.34 -33.57
C SER A 35 -4.87 2.02 -34.31
N ASP A 36 -4.29 0.93 -33.81
CA ASP A 36 -4.34 -0.36 -34.47
C ASP A 36 -4.90 -1.49 -33.60
N ALA A 37 -5.10 -2.66 -34.21
CA ALA A 37 -5.64 -3.84 -33.52
C ALA A 37 -4.70 -4.39 -32.43
N VAL A 38 -3.39 -4.21 -32.58
CA VAL A 38 -2.37 -4.68 -31.63
C VAL A 38 -2.43 -3.83 -30.36
N ASP A 39 -2.52 -2.51 -30.53
CA ASP A 39 -2.68 -1.58 -29.41
C ASP A 39 -3.97 -1.86 -28.64
N THR A 40 -5.07 -2.09 -29.35
CA THR A 40 -6.36 -2.43 -28.74
C THR A 40 -6.28 -3.74 -27.96
N ALA A 41 -5.66 -4.78 -28.53
CA ALA A 41 -5.47 -6.05 -27.84
C ALA A 41 -4.59 -5.89 -26.60
N TRP A 42 -3.52 -5.09 -26.68
CA TRP A 42 -2.66 -4.76 -25.51
C TRP A 42 -3.45 -4.06 -24.40
N LEU A 43 -4.30 -3.08 -24.72
CA LEU A 43 -5.14 -2.40 -23.75
C LEU A 43 -6.09 -3.37 -23.03
N TRP A 44 -6.66 -4.32 -23.74
CA TRP A 44 -7.50 -5.37 -23.16
C TRP A 44 -6.71 -6.27 -22.21
N VAL A 45 -5.55 -6.76 -22.63
CA VAL A 45 -4.68 -7.59 -21.80
C VAL A 45 -4.25 -6.84 -20.54
N ARG A 46 -3.83 -5.58 -20.69
CA ARG A 46 -3.44 -4.74 -19.58
C ARG A 46 -4.57 -4.51 -18.58
N SER A 47 -5.75 -4.14 -19.08
CA SER A 47 -6.95 -3.92 -18.25
C SER A 47 -7.35 -5.19 -17.49
N LEU A 48 -7.23 -6.36 -18.13
CA LEU A 48 -7.64 -7.63 -17.53
C LEU A 48 -6.65 -8.15 -16.49
N LEU A 49 -5.34 -8.00 -16.72
CA LEU A 49 -4.29 -8.64 -15.90
C LEU A 49 -3.55 -7.68 -14.98
N ILE A 50 -3.43 -6.42 -15.36
CA ILE A 50 -2.53 -5.46 -14.69
C ILE A 50 -3.32 -4.39 -13.94
N ASP A 51 -4.22 -3.68 -14.64
CA ASP A 51 -4.94 -2.55 -14.08
C ASP A 51 -5.83 -3.00 -12.90
N SER A 52 -5.83 -2.23 -11.83
CA SER A 52 -6.59 -2.49 -10.60
C SER A 52 -6.22 -3.76 -9.82
N ARG A 53 -5.31 -4.61 -10.32
CA ARG A 53 -4.86 -5.85 -9.64
C ARG A 53 -3.45 -5.79 -9.10
N ALA A 54 -2.54 -5.12 -9.81
CA ALA A 54 -1.13 -5.05 -9.42
C ALA A 54 -0.94 -4.41 -8.05
N TYR A 55 -1.62 -3.30 -7.76
CA TYR A 55 -1.51 -2.58 -6.49
C TYR A 55 -2.01 -3.38 -5.28
N PRO A 56 -3.23 -3.97 -5.29
CA PRO A 56 -3.71 -4.78 -4.18
C PRO A 56 -2.84 -6.02 -3.93
N LEU A 57 -2.41 -6.71 -4.98
CA LEU A 57 -1.54 -7.88 -4.86
C LEU A 57 -0.17 -7.52 -4.27
N PHE A 58 0.41 -6.40 -4.73
CA PHE A 58 1.65 -5.88 -4.15
C PHE A 58 1.48 -5.52 -2.67
N ALA A 59 0.37 -4.87 -2.31
CA ALA A 59 0.06 -4.54 -0.92
C ALA A 59 -0.03 -5.79 -0.02
N MET A 60 -0.68 -6.85 -0.51
CA MET A 60 -0.74 -8.14 0.20
C MET A 60 0.65 -8.76 0.39
N LEU A 61 1.47 -8.78 -0.67
CA LEU A 61 2.83 -9.29 -0.62
C LEU A 61 3.74 -8.45 0.29
N PHE A 62 3.54 -7.13 0.31
CA PHE A 62 4.23 -6.24 1.23
C PHE A 62 3.87 -6.55 2.68
N GLY A 63 2.58 -6.65 2.99
CA GLY A 63 2.09 -7.00 4.34
C GLY A 63 2.60 -8.36 4.80
N PHE A 64 2.52 -9.39 3.96
CA PHE A 64 3.07 -10.72 4.23
C PHE A 64 4.58 -10.66 4.53
N GLY A 65 5.32 -9.91 3.73
CA GLY A 65 6.76 -9.73 3.92
C GLY A 65 7.10 -9.00 5.22
N LEU A 66 6.33 -7.99 5.56
CA LEU A 66 6.51 -7.24 6.79
C LEU A 66 6.32 -8.14 8.02
N VAL A 67 5.23 -8.91 8.05
CA VAL A 67 4.94 -9.88 9.14
C VAL A 67 6.02 -10.94 9.23
N THR A 68 6.43 -11.52 8.10
CA THR A 68 7.47 -12.54 8.05
C THR A 68 8.81 -12.01 8.55
N MET A 69 9.18 -10.79 8.14
CA MET A 69 10.40 -10.13 8.58
C MET A 69 10.37 -9.89 10.10
N VAL A 70 9.27 -9.37 10.64
CA VAL A 70 9.11 -9.12 12.08
C VAL A 70 9.23 -10.42 12.87
N ASN A 71 8.51 -11.47 12.48
CA ASN A 71 8.55 -12.77 13.18
C ASN A 71 9.96 -13.37 13.18
N ARG A 72 10.67 -13.33 12.05
CA ARG A 72 12.06 -13.81 11.96
C ARG A 72 13.00 -12.97 12.84
N ARG A 73 12.81 -11.66 12.85
CA ARG A 73 13.64 -10.75 13.66
C ARG A 73 13.43 -10.97 15.14
N ILE A 74 12.18 -11.19 15.57
CA ILE A 74 11.87 -11.52 16.98
C ILE A 74 12.49 -12.88 17.34
N ALA A 75 12.35 -13.91 16.50
CA ALA A 75 12.91 -15.22 16.76
C ALA A 75 14.45 -15.19 16.88
N SER A 76 15.14 -14.59 15.90
CA SER A 76 16.60 -14.49 15.92
C SER A 76 17.12 -13.56 17.01
N GLY A 77 16.42 -12.46 17.32
CA GLY A 77 16.77 -11.57 18.40
C GLY A 77 16.61 -12.23 19.77
N ALA A 78 15.51 -12.94 19.98
CA ALA A 78 15.28 -13.66 21.23
C ALA A 78 16.36 -14.73 21.49
N SER A 79 16.75 -15.51 20.47
CA SER A 79 17.84 -16.47 20.61
C SER A 79 19.18 -15.79 20.92
N SER A 80 19.46 -14.66 20.28
CA SER A 80 20.68 -13.88 20.55
C SER A 80 20.73 -13.32 21.97
N TYR A 81 19.59 -12.81 22.48
CA TYR A 81 19.51 -12.33 23.87
C TYR A 81 19.67 -13.48 24.88
N LEU A 82 19.09 -14.65 24.62
CA LEU A 82 19.25 -15.82 25.49
C LEU A 82 20.69 -16.32 25.51
N SER A 83 21.36 -16.39 24.36
CA SER A 83 22.75 -16.84 24.30
C SER A 83 23.73 -15.87 24.97
N SER A 84 23.33 -14.62 25.22
CA SER A 84 24.16 -13.65 25.96
C SER A 84 23.99 -13.71 27.47
N LEU A 85 23.07 -14.54 27.99
CA LEU A 85 22.85 -14.67 29.42
C LEU A 85 23.89 -15.59 30.10
N PRO A 86 24.41 -15.22 31.30
CA PRO A 86 25.35 -16.05 32.02
C PRO A 86 24.78 -17.45 32.33
N GLY A 87 25.55 -18.47 32.04
CA GLY A 87 25.17 -19.88 32.25
C GLY A 87 24.33 -20.49 31.13
N VAL A 88 23.51 -19.73 30.37
CA VAL A 88 22.81 -20.23 29.17
C VAL A 88 23.83 -20.45 28.06
N GLU A 89 24.82 -19.57 27.95
CA GLU A 89 25.98 -19.74 27.06
C GLU A 89 26.76 -21.03 27.35
N ALA A 90 26.79 -21.47 28.61
CA ALA A 90 27.45 -22.69 29.07
C ALA A 90 26.56 -23.94 29.05
N GLY A 91 25.35 -23.87 28.43
CA GLY A 91 24.43 -24.99 28.24
C GLY A 91 23.33 -25.11 29.31
N ARG A 92 23.18 -24.15 30.25
CA ARG A 92 22.01 -24.12 31.13
C ARG A 92 20.74 -23.78 30.32
N GLU A 93 19.66 -24.48 30.56
CA GLU A 93 18.38 -24.11 30.00
C GLU A 93 17.90 -22.74 30.54
N PRO A 94 17.37 -21.86 29.66
CA PRO A 94 16.83 -20.58 30.10
C PRO A 94 15.54 -20.79 30.91
N THR A 95 15.36 -20.00 31.94
CA THR A 95 14.10 -19.98 32.70
C THR A 95 12.98 -19.35 31.83
N SER A 96 11.72 -19.63 32.19
CA SER A 96 10.56 -19.04 31.51
C SER A 96 10.56 -17.51 31.56
N GLN A 97 11.09 -16.93 32.64
CA GLN A 97 11.20 -15.49 32.83
C GLN A 97 12.29 -14.88 31.91
N GLU A 98 13.44 -15.54 31.80
CA GLU A 98 14.50 -15.13 30.86
C GLU A 98 14.04 -15.22 29.41
N ALA A 99 13.32 -16.29 29.05
CA ALA A 99 12.75 -16.46 27.72
C ALA A 99 11.70 -15.37 27.38
N ALA A 100 10.84 -15.01 28.33
CA ALA A 100 9.87 -13.93 28.19
C ALA A 100 10.57 -12.57 28.03
N TRP A 101 11.58 -12.28 28.84
CA TRP A 101 12.39 -11.06 28.75
C TRP A 101 13.08 -10.94 27.39
N ALA A 102 13.80 -11.99 26.97
CA ALA A 102 14.50 -11.98 25.68
C ALA A 102 13.56 -11.74 24.50
N ARG A 103 12.37 -12.34 24.55
CA ARG A 103 11.34 -12.14 23.53
C ARG A 103 10.78 -10.72 23.51
N GLU A 104 10.56 -10.09 24.68
CA GLU A 104 10.10 -8.70 24.74
C GLU A 104 11.17 -7.74 24.20
N GLN A 105 12.46 -7.92 24.56
CA GLN A 105 13.55 -7.13 24.00
C GLN A 105 13.62 -7.24 22.48
N ALA A 106 13.59 -8.46 21.96
CA ALA A 106 13.58 -8.71 20.52
C ALA A 106 12.36 -8.09 19.82
N THR A 107 11.21 -8.06 20.50
CA THR A 107 9.97 -7.42 19.99
C THR A 107 10.13 -5.91 19.88
N VAL A 108 10.72 -5.27 20.90
CA VAL A 108 11.02 -3.83 20.89
C VAL A 108 11.98 -3.48 19.76
N ASP A 109 13.04 -4.27 19.56
CA ASP A 109 14.03 -4.03 18.52
C ASP A 109 13.44 -4.24 17.11
N ALA A 110 12.65 -5.29 16.92
CA ALA A 110 11.95 -5.53 15.67
C ALA A 110 11.02 -4.34 15.32
N ARG A 111 10.28 -3.81 16.30
CA ARG A 111 9.43 -2.63 16.13
C ARG A 111 10.23 -1.38 15.75
N ARG A 112 11.36 -1.13 16.43
CA ARG A 112 12.24 0.01 16.12
C ARG A 112 12.79 -0.09 14.69
N LEU A 113 13.23 -1.29 14.29
CA LEU A 113 13.74 -1.54 12.93
C LEU A 113 12.68 -1.26 11.86
N VAL A 114 11.45 -1.76 12.04
CA VAL A 114 10.34 -1.54 11.10
C VAL A 114 10.00 -0.06 11.00
N ARG A 115 9.89 0.65 12.13
CA ARG A 115 9.62 2.09 12.14
C ARG A 115 10.71 2.88 11.43
N ARG A 116 11.98 2.58 11.69
CA ARG A 116 13.10 3.24 11.02
C ARG A 116 13.05 3.03 9.50
N ARG A 117 12.77 1.80 9.05
CA ARG A 117 12.61 1.51 7.63
C ARG A 117 11.39 2.22 7.03
N GLY A 118 10.27 2.23 7.73
CA GLY A 118 9.07 2.95 7.30
C GLY A 118 9.30 4.46 7.18
N LEU A 119 10.04 5.07 8.11
CA LEU A 119 10.40 6.49 8.04
C LEU A 119 11.29 6.78 6.81
N TRP A 120 12.26 5.92 6.50
CA TRP A 120 13.05 6.05 5.27
C TRP A 120 12.18 5.90 4.02
N MET A 121 11.23 4.97 4.03
CA MET A 121 10.29 4.82 2.90
C MET A 121 9.40 6.06 2.74
N ILE A 122 8.94 6.67 3.83
CA ILE A 122 8.19 7.95 3.79
C ILE A 122 9.08 9.06 3.18
N LEU A 123 10.32 9.17 3.61
CA LEU A 123 11.25 10.18 3.09
C LEU A 123 11.50 9.99 1.58
N PHE A 124 11.84 8.77 1.16
CA PHE A 124 12.03 8.47 -0.27
C PHE A 124 10.74 8.63 -1.07
N GLY A 125 9.59 8.22 -0.51
CA GLY A 125 8.29 8.41 -1.13
C GLY A 125 7.93 9.89 -1.28
N ALA A 126 8.25 10.73 -0.31
CA ALA A 126 8.04 12.17 -0.40
C ALA A 126 8.87 12.80 -1.55
N VAL A 127 10.15 12.41 -1.68
CA VAL A 127 10.99 12.86 -2.81
C VAL A 127 10.44 12.32 -4.14
N HIS A 128 10.04 11.06 -4.18
CA HIS A 128 9.46 10.44 -5.38
C HIS A 128 8.14 11.09 -5.79
N ALA A 129 7.29 11.44 -4.83
CA ALA A 129 6.01 12.12 -5.07
C ALA A 129 6.15 13.51 -5.70
N LEU A 130 7.30 14.19 -5.52
CA LEU A 130 7.59 15.44 -6.23
C LEU A 130 7.78 15.24 -7.73
N LEU A 131 8.21 14.05 -8.15
CA LEU A 131 8.47 13.70 -9.54
C LEU A 131 7.31 12.93 -10.17
N PHE A 132 6.56 12.19 -9.36
CA PHE A 132 5.52 11.28 -9.81
C PHE A 132 4.35 11.24 -8.82
N SER A 133 3.18 11.73 -9.25
CA SER A 133 1.97 11.83 -8.42
C SER A 133 1.39 10.47 -7.99
N GLY A 134 1.77 9.38 -8.64
CA GLY A 134 1.37 8.00 -8.32
C GLY A 134 2.28 7.31 -7.30
N ASP A 135 2.92 8.05 -6.38
CA ASP A 135 3.80 7.44 -5.38
C ASP A 135 3.05 6.45 -4.48
N ILE A 136 3.63 5.26 -4.34
CA ILE A 136 3.14 4.20 -3.45
C ILE A 136 4.11 3.90 -2.30
N ILE A 137 5.34 4.38 -2.38
CA ILE A 137 6.41 4.07 -1.41
C ILE A 137 6.11 4.74 -0.08
N GLY A 138 5.72 6.03 -0.12
CA GLY A 138 5.35 6.81 1.06
C GLY A 138 4.19 6.18 1.85
N PRO A 139 3.03 5.90 1.22
CA PRO A 139 1.92 5.19 1.85
C PRO A 139 2.30 3.84 2.48
N TYR A 140 3.11 3.02 1.83
CA TYR A 140 3.60 1.77 2.43
C TYR A 140 4.53 2.01 3.63
N GLY A 141 5.35 3.05 3.58
CA GLY A 141 6.16 3.50 4.71
C GLY A 141 5.30 3.90 5.90
N LEU A 142 4.23 4.67 5.66
CA LEU A 142 3.26 5.08 6.69
C LEU A 142 2.58 3.87 7.33
N VAL A 143 2.08 2.94 6.52
CA VAL A 143 1.50 1.67 6.99
C VAL A 143 2.50 0.90 7.86
N ALA A 144 3.76 0.77 7.43
CA ALA A 144 4.79 0.10 8.21
C ALA A 144 5.02 0.76 9.57
N VAL A 145 5.04 2.10 9.65
CA VAL A 145 5.23 2.85 10.91
C VAL A 145 4.06 2.65 11.86
N ILE A 146 2.82 2.79 11.38
CA ILE A 146 1.59 2.68 12.17
C ILE A 146 1.43 1.26 12.71
N PHE A 147 1.53 0.26 11.83
CA PHE A 147 1.26 -1.13 12.18
C PHE A 147 2.43 -1.86 12.84
N ALA A 148 3.64 -1.28 12.86
CA ALA A 148 4.83 -1.90 13.45
C ALA A 148 4.59 -2.45 14.88
N GLY A 149 3.89 -1.69 15.73
CA GLY A 149 3.61 -2.09 17.11
C GLY A 149 2.58 -3.21 17.21
N TRP A 150 1.54 -3.17 16.37
CA TRP A 150 0.46 -4.16 16.39
C TRP A 150 0.90 -5.49 15.79
N ILE A 151 1.70 -5.44 14.73
CA ILE A 151 2.29 -6.63 14.10
C ILE A 151 3.26 -7.31 15.08
N ALA A 152 4.19 -6.56 15.68
CA ALA A 152 5.19 -7.10 16.58
C ALA A 152 4.58 -7.76 17.84
N ARG A 153 3.48 -7.19 18.36
CA ARG A 153 2.75 -7.69 19.53
C ARG A 153 1.54 -8.57 19.17
N LYS A 154 1.37 -8.89 17.90
CA LYS A 154 0.27 -9.74 17.37
C LYS A 154 -1.14 -9.22 17.72
N HIS A 155 -1.33 -7.90 17.78
CA HIS A 155 -2.63 -7.29 18.04
C HIS A 155 -3.50 -7.24 16.77
N TRP A 156 -3.76 -8.40 16.15
CA TRP A 156 -4.47 -8.53 14.88
C TRP A 156 -5.87 -7.94 14.88
N LYS A 157 -6.61 -8.10 15.99
CA LYS A 157 -7.96 -7.53 16.10
C LYS A 157 -7.96 -6.01 15.95
N ARG A 158 -6.99 -5.32 16.54
CA ARG A 158 -6.84 -3.86 16.42
C ARG A 158 -6.45 -3.45 15.00
N ALA A 159 -5.55 -4.18 14.37
CA ALA A 159 -5.14 -3.94 12.99
C ALA A 159 -6.32 -4.10 12.02
N VAL A 160 -7.09 -5.18 12.15
CA VAL A 160 -8.27 -5.44 11.31
C VAL A 160 -9.35 -4.40 11.56
N ALA A 161 -9.66 -4.05 12.82
CA ALA A 161 -10.63 -3.02 13.15
C ALA A 161 -10.25 -1.65 12.53
N PHE A 162 -8.98 -1.27 12.62
CA PHE A 162 -8.50 -0.04 12.00
C PHE A 162 -8.65 -0.07 10.47
N CYS A 163 -8.24 -1.18 9.82
CA CYS A 163 -8.43 -1.33 8.38
C CYS A 163 -9.90 -1.25 7.98
N ALA A 164 -10.80 -1.90 8.73
CA ALA A 164 -12.24 -1.83 8.48
C ALA A 164 -12.76 -0.38 8.57
N VAL A 165 -12.35 0.37 9.60
CA VAL A 165 -12.72 1.79 9.73
C VAL A 165 -12.23 2.62 8.54
N VAL A 166 -10.98 2.42 8.11
CA VAL A 166 -10.41 3.15 6.95
C VAL A 166 -11.16 2.81 5.66
N VAL A 167 -11.48 1.53 5.45
CA VAL A 167 -12.26 1.09 4.26
C VAL A 167 -13.65 1.70 4.26
N VAL A 168 -14.36 1.66 5.40
CA VAL A 168 -15.71 2.24 5.53
C VAL A 168 -15.67 3.76 5.33
N ALA A 169 -14.72 4.45 5.96
CA ALA A 169 -14.55 5.89 5.79
C ALA A 169 -14.24 6.25 4.33
N GLY A 170 -13.36 5.49 3.67
CA GLY A 170 -13.04 5.67 2.26
C GLY A 170 -14.26 5.45 1.35
N ALA A 171 -15.04 4.41 1.60
CA ALA A 171 -16.27 4.13 0.86
C ALA A 171 -17.30 5.25 1.02
N VAL A 172 -17.52 5.73 2.27
CA VAL A 172 -18.42 6.85 2.54
C VAL A 172 -17.94 8.13 1.82
N THR A 173 -16.65 8.44 1.87
CA THR A 173 -16.08 9.60 1.18
C THR A 173 -16.27 9.50 -0.34
N PHE A 174 -16.04 8.30 -0.90
CA PHE A 174 -16.22 8.05 -2.34
C PHE A 174 -17.68 8.22 -2.77
N LEU A 175 -18.63 7.69 -1.99
CA LEU A 175 -20.07 7.84 -2.27
C LEU A 175 -20.51 9.31 -2.17
N ASN A 176 -20.06 10.04 -1.15
CA ASN A 176 -20.36 11.47 -1.01
C ASN A 176 -19.76 12.31 -2.15
N MET A 177 -18.53 12.00 -2.60
CA MET A 177 -17.93 12.66 -3.74
C MET A 177 -18.71 12.38 -5.02
N GLY A 178 -19.14 11.13 -5.23
CA GLY A 178 -19.96 10.75 -6.37
C GLY A 178 -21.30 11.48 -6.41
N SER A 179 -22.00 11.58 -5.27
CA SER A 179 -23.27 12.31 -5.16
C SER A 179 -23.08 13.83 -5.40
N PHE A 180 -22.00 14.41 -4.88
CA PHE A 180 -21.65 15.81 -5.10
C PHE A 180 -21.40 16.12 -6.58
N LEU A 181 -20.61 15.31 -7.26
CA LEU A 181 -20.33 15.48 -8.70
C LEU A 181 -21.61 15.29 -9.55
N ALA A 182 -22.47 14.35 -9.19
CA ALA A 182 -23.77 14.14 -9.87
C ALA A 182 -24.69 15.35 -9.69
N SER A 183 -24.74 15.96 -8.51
CA SER A 183 -25.53 17.17 -8.28
C SER A 183 -25.03 18.37 -9.08
N GLN A 184 -23.73 18.55 -9.20
CA GLN A 184 -23.15 19.60 -10.04
C GLN A 184 -23.43 19.39 -11.53
N GLY A 185 -23.34 18.13 -12.03
CA GLY A 185 -23.67 17.81 -13.40
C GLY A 185 -25.15 18.06 -13.71
N ALA A 186 -26.06 17.77 -12.79
CA ALA A 186 -27.47 18.07 -12.94
C ALA A 186 -27.77 19.59 -12.97
N ALA A 187 -27.11 20.36 -12.09
CA ALA A 187 -27.26 21.82 -12.04
C ALA A 187 -26.79 22.48 -13.35
N SER A 188 -25.62 22.08 -13.85
CA SER A 188 -25.09 22.62 -15.13
C SER A 188 -25.96 22.27 -16.34
N ALA A 189 -26.59 21.09 -16.36
CA ALA A 189 -27.52 20.70 -17.40
C ALA A 189 -28.83 21.54 -17.37
N THR A 190 -29.33 21.87 -16.17
CA THR A 190 -30.50 22.71 -15.99
C THR A 190 -30.24 24.14 -16.47
N ASP A 191 -29.09 24.72 -16.13
CA ASP A 191 -28.70 26.06 -16.58
C ASP A 191 -28.51 26.13 -18.10
N ALA A 192 -27.97 25.09 -18.72
CA ALA A 192 -27.84 25.02 -20.18
C ALA A 192 -29.21 24.97 -20.89
N HIS A 193 -30.18 24.28 -20.33
CA HIS A 193 -31.55 24.23 -20.88
C HIS A 193 -32.30 25.57 -20.69
N GLN A 194 -32.12 26.27 -19.60
CA GLN A 194 -32.73 27.58 -19.38
C GLN A 194 -32.11 28.66 -20.27
N GLY A 195 -30.79 28.61 -20.49
CA GLY A 195 -30.11 29.51 -21.41
C GLY A 195 -30.51 29.33 -22.90
N ALA A 196 -30.76 28.09 -23.30
CA ALA A 196 -31.24 27.79 -24.67
C ALA A 196 -32.71 28.22 -24.88
N GLY A 197 -33.57 28.17 -23.84
CA GLY A 197 -34.96 28.65 -23.92
C GLY A 197 -35.09 30.16 -24.01
N ALA A 198 -34.22 30.90 -23.31
CA ALA A 198 -34.24 32.37 -23.31
C ALA A 198 -33.80 33.01 -24.66
N SER A 199 -33.05 32.32 -25.48
CA SER A 199 -32.56 32.83 -26.78
C SER A 199 -33.58 32.66 -27.90
N THR A 200 -34.67 31.93 -27.72
CA THR A 200 -35.72 31.75 -28.74
C THR A 200 -36.86 32.78 -28.65
N ASP A 201 -37.00 33.52 -27.53
CA ASP A 201 -38.06 34.51 -27.33
C ASP A 201 -37.68 35.93 -27.80
N THR A 202 -36.48 36.13 -28.35
CA THR A 202 -36.02 37.48 -28.73
C THR A 202 -36.05 37.74 -30.26
N VAL A 203 -36.68 36.85 -31.07
CA VAL A 203 -36.81 36.99 -32.52
C VAL A 203 -38.30 36.87 -32.92
N LEU A 204 -39.08 37.89 -32.56
CA LEU A 204 -40.35 38.25 -33.17
C LEU A 204 -40.49 39.76 -33.24
#